data_49037df989f96a960815047e890b3098
#
_entry.id   49037df989f96a960815047e890b3098
#
_cell.length_a   1.000
_cell.length_b   1.000
_cell.length_c   1.000
_cell.angle_alpha   90.00
_cell.angle_beta   90.00
_cell.angle_gamma   90.00
#
_symmetry.space_group_name_H-M   'P 1'
#
loop_
_entity.id
_entity.type
_entity.pdbx_description
1 polymer ?
#
loop_
_entity_poly.entity_id
_entity_poly.type
_entity_poly.pdbx_seq_one_letter_code
_entity_poly.pdbx_strand_id
1 'polypeptide(L)'
;MIEWLSKKFIKNYDKTNDPKVREKYGNFAGIIGIISNCVLVIIKIILGLLSGAISIIADAINNLSDMATSIITIIGFKLSSKPADDEHPFGHERIEYIMGLIISFIILFIGIELGRTSIDKIINPSPLDKTFIWITLSGLVVAIIIKIWQGLVYRKISKKIDSIALKASSQDSFNDVISTAAVLVGLILSHFVFNFNLDGYLGIAVALFILYSGISLVKSTIDPLIGVLPDQELIKKISDDILNYEGVLGIHDLVCHMYGKTRCFITLHVEVSSKEDILISHDLIDNIEKDIKLKYNVEICIHLDPIELDNEELNTARNELDIIIPSIDKRLKYHDLRMVKGFTHTNLIFDVVKPFNYEIPDGKLKELIISKVQELHKDYLCVIEVEESYIGEIS
;
A
#
# COMPACT_ATOMS: atom_id res chain seq x y z
N MET A 1 -11.03 -24.35 6.12
CA MET A 1 -10.80 -24.15 7.56
C MET A 1 -10.90 -22.66 7.96
N ILE A 2 -10.07 -21.74 7.44
CA ILE A 2 -10.09 -20.32 7.87
C ILE A 2 -11.43 -19.64 7.56
N GLU A 3 -12.04 -19.86 6.41
CA GLU A 3 -13.38 -19.33 6.08
C GLU A 3 -14.48 -19.85 7.01
N TRP A 4 -14.38 -21.11 7.38
CA TRP A 4 -15.31 -21.70 8.35
C TRP A 4 -15.12 -21.07 9.73
N LEU A 5 -13.87 -20.86 10.17
CA LEU A 5 -13.56 -20.18 11.43
C LEU A 5 -14.03 -18.73 11.39
N SER A 6 -13.77 -17.99 10.30
CA SER A 6 -14.24 -16.59 10.16
C SER A 6 -15.76 -16.49 10.22
N LYS A 7 -16.50 -17.39 9.54
CA LYS A 7 -17.96 -17.44 9.60
C LYS A 7 -18.47 -17.71 11.02
N LYS A 8 -17.75 -18.53 11.78
CA LYS A 8 -18.17 -18.92 13.15
C LYS A 8 -17.87 -17.82 14.18
N PHE A 9 -16.74 -17.12 14.06
CA PHE A 9 -16.25 -16.18 15.07
C PHE A 9 -16.46 -14.71 14.73
N ILE A 10 -16.66 -14.35 13.44
CA ILE A 10 -16.76 -12.96 13.00
C ILE A 10 -18.16 -12.69 12.43
N LYS A 11 -18.94 -11.91 13.14
CA LYS A 11 -20.26 -11.45 12.66
C LYS A 11 -20.05 -10.48 11.50
N ASN A 12 -20.83 -10.62 10.42
CA ASN A 12 -20.72 -9.82 9.18
C ASN A 12 -19.37 -10.00 8.46
N TYR A 13 -18.77 -11.20 8.48
CA TYR A 13 -17.43 -11.54 7.98
C TYR A 13 -17.17 -11.12 6.52
N ASP A 14 -18.20 -10.83 5.73
CA ASP A 14 -18.09 -10.41 4.32
C ASP A 14 -17.88 -8.89 4.16
N LYS A 15 -18.24 -8.07 5.17
CA LYS A 15 -18.10 -6.61 5.13
C LYS A 15 -16.68 -6.18 5.50
N THR A 16 -15.70 -6.51 4.67
CA THR A 16 -14.27 -6.28 4.97
C THR A 16 -13.84 -4.82 4.96
N ASN A 17 -14.65 -3.92 4.39
CA ASN A 17 -14.41 -2.46 4.41
C ASN A 17 -14.90 -1.79 5.71
N ASP A 18 -15.65 -2.51 6.57
CA ASP A 18 -16.07 -1.99 7.86
C ASP A 18 -14.91 -2.05 8.87
N PRO A 19 -14.46 -0.92 9.46
CA PRO A 19 -13.37 -0.89 10.42
C PRO A 19 -13.55 -1.84 11.61
N LYS A 20 -14.80 -2.02 12.09
CA LYS A 20 -15.12 -2.96 13.19
C LYS A 20 -14.96 -4.43 12.78
N VAL A 21 -15.25 -4.74 11.51
CA VAL A 21 -15.05 -6.10 10.99
C VAL A 21 -13.55 -6.35 10.78
N ARG A 22 -12.79 -5.36 10.29
CA ARG A 22 -11.33 -5.41 10.18
C ARG A 22 -10.67 -5.63 11.54
N GLU A 23 -11.09 -4.88 12.57
CA GLU A 23 -10.63 -5.08 13.95
C GLU A 23 -10.83 -6.52 14.42
N LYS A 24 -12.02 -7.13 14.17
CA LYS A 24 -12.29 -8.52 14.55
C LYS A 24 -11.38 -9.50 13.84
N TYR A 25 -11.06 -9.27 12.56
CA TYR A 25 -10.10 -10.08 11.83
C TYR A 25 -8.68 -9.95 12.39
N GLY A 26 -8.25 -8.73 12.72
CA GLY A 26 -6.98 -8.45 13.36
C GLY A 26 -6.85 -9.11 14.73
N ASN A 27 -7.87 -8.96 15.57
CA ASN A 27 -7.94 -9.60 16.90
C ASN A 27 -7.91 -11.13 16.78
N PHE A 28 -8.64 -11.72 15.83
CA PHE A 28 -8.65 -13.16 15.59
C PHE A 28 -7.27 -13.67 15.16
N ALA A 29 -6.60 -12.97 14.25
CA ALA A 29 -5.24 -13.28 13.82
C ALA A 29 -4.24 -13.14 14.98
N GLY A 30 -4.31 -12.06 15.74
CA GLY A 30 -3.44 -11.83 16.91
C GLY A 30 -3.59 -12.91 17.98
N ILE A 31 -4.84 -13.34 18.29
CA ILE A 31 -5.09 -14.45 19.24
C ILE A 31 -4.47 -15.76 18.73
N ILE A 32 -4.61 -16.06 17.43
CA ILE A 32 -3.95 -17.22 16.82
C ILE A 32 -2.44 -17.14 17.00
N GLY A 33 -1.85 -15.95 16.78
CA GLY A 33 -0.43 -15.70 16.97
C GLY A 33 0.03 -15.97 18.40
N ILE A 34 -0.68 -15.42 19.37
CA ILE A 34 -0.37 -15.60 20.78
C ILE A 34 -0.42 -17.09 21.16
N ILE A 35 -1.49 -17.78 20.77
CA ILE A 35 -1.67 -19.21 21.12
C ILE A 35 -0.60 -20.07 20.46
N SER A 36 -0.35 -19.90 19.16
CA SER A 36 0.63 -20.70 18.43
C SER A 36 2.06 -20.46 18.92
N ASN A 37 2.45 -19.21 19.17
CA ASN A 37 3.77 -18.89 19.70
C ASN A 37 3.93 -19.36 21.16
N CYS A 38 2.88 -19.29 21.98
CA CYS A 38 2.91 -19.86 23.34
C CYS A 38 3.19 -21.36 23.31
N VAL A 39 2.50 -22.11 22.42
CA VAL A 39 2.75 -23.54 22.23
C VAL A 39 4.18 -23.81 21.79
N LEU A 40 4.71 -23.02 20.85
CA LEU A 40 6.08 -23.14 20.37
C LEU A 40 7.11 -22.83 21.46
N VAL A 41 6.90 -21.81 22.27
CA VAL A 41 7.76 -21.48 23.43
C VAL A 41 7.83 -22.66 24.39
N ILE A 42 6.69 -23.24 24.76
CA ILE A 42 6.64 -24.37 25.66
C ILE A 42 7.39 -25.58 25.09
N ILE A 43 7.11 -25.95 23.83
CA ILE A 43 7.79 -27.06 23.16
C ILE A 43 9.30 -26.82 23.12
N LYS A 44 9.76 -25.66 22.69
CA LYS A 44 11.18 -25.34 22.53
C LYS A 44 11.91 -25.22 23.86
N ILE A 45 11.29 -24.70 24.92
CA ILE A 45 11.87 -24.70 26.26
C ILE A 45 12.08 -26.12 26.76
N ILE A 46 11.07 -27.01 26.64
CA ILE A 46 11.19 -28.40 27.03
C ILE A 46 12.31 -29.10 26.25
N LEU A 47 12.34 -28.94 24.94
CA LEU A 47 13.38 -29.55 24.09
C LEU A 47 14.78 -28.99 24.40
N GLY A 48 14.88 -27.69 24.65
CA GLY A 48 16.15 -27.03 25.00
C GLY A 48 16.71 -27.51 26.34
N LEU A 49 15.83 -27.70 27.37
CA LEU A 49 16.22 -28.24 28.67
C LEU A 49 16.63 -29.70 28.57
N LEU A 50 15.90 -30.51 27.79
CA LEU A 50 16.21 -31.96 27.63
C LEU A 50 17.48 -32.20 26.82
N SER A 51 17.76 -31.37 25.79
CA SER A 51 18.91 -31.52 24.91
C SER A 51 20.15 -30.77 25.39
N GLY A 52 20.01 -29.86 26.35
CA GLY A 52 21.08 -28.91 26.72
C GLY A 52 21.42 -27.89 25.64
N ALA A 53 20.60 -27.79 24.58
CA ALA A 53 20.84 -26.96 23.42
C ALA A 53 20.41 -25.51 23.66
N ILE A 54 21.36 -24.62 23.96
CA ILE A 54 21.13 -23.18 24.17
C ILE A 54 20.50 -22.54 22.93
N SER A 55 20.82 -23.02 21.71
CA SER A 55 20.24 -22.53 20.45
C SER A 55 18.71 -22.73 20.39
N ILE A 56 18.17 -23.81 20.95
CA ILE A 56 16.73 -24.06 21.00
C ILE A 56 16.06 -23.14 22.02
N ILE A 57 16.73 -22.86 23.15
CA ILE A 57 16.23 -21.89 24.14
C ILE A 57 16.22 -20.48 23.56
N ALA A 58 17.26 -20.09 22.82
CA ALA A 58 17.32 -18.83 22.09
C ALA A 58 16.17 -18.70 21.07
N ASP A 59 15.87 -19.78 20.34
CA ASP A 59 14.76 -19.84 19.41
C ASP A 59 13.38 -19.80 20.13
N ALA A 60 13.27 -20.31 21.36
CA ALA A 60 12.10 -20.12 22.20
C ALA A 60 11.90 -18.65 22.61
N ILE A 61 12.99 -17.94 22.91
CA ILE A 61 12.95 -16.50 23.21
C ILE A 61 12.50 -15.70 21.98
N ASN A 62 12.92 -16.10 20.76
CA ASN A 62 12.42 -15.50 19.52
C ASN A 62 10.89 -15.63 19.42
N ASN A 63 10.34 -16.82 19.67
CA ASN A 63 8.87 -17.02 19.66
C ASN A 63 8.15 -16.20 20.75
N LEU A 64 8.80 -15.87 21.86
CA LEU A 64 8.26 -14.95 22.85
C LEU A 64 8.17 -13.51 22.29
N SER A 65 9.17 -13.09 21.50
CA SER A 65 9.14 -11.80 20.77
C SER A 65 8.01 -11.77 19.74
N ASP A 66 7.73 -12.90 19.06
CA ASP A 66 6.61 -13.00 18.12
C ASP A 66 5.24 -12.88 18.82
N MET A 67 5.14 -13.34 20.07
CA MET A 67 3.95 -13.07 20.88
C MET A 67 3.76 -11.58 21.14
N ALA A 68 4.84 -10.86 21.44
CA ALA A 68 4.80 -9.40 21.61
C ALA A 68 4.34 -8.71 20.31
N THR A 69 4.83 -9.14 19.14
CA THR A 69 4.39 -8.68 17.82
C THR A 69 2.89 -8.93 17.61
N SER A 70 2.38 -10.09 18.02
CA SER A 70 0.94 -10.41 17.94
C SER A 70 0.09 -9.49 18.83
N ILE A 71 0.58 -9.14 20.01
CA ILE A 71 -0.07 -8.17 20.91
C ILE A 71 -0.09 -6.77 20.28
N ILE A 72 1.02 -6.32 19.69
CA ILE A 72 1.12 -5.05 18.96
C ILE A 72 0.11 -5.02 17.81
N THR A 73 -0.02 -6.11 17.07
CA THR A 73 -1.03 -6.24 16.00
C THR A 73 -2.45 -6.05 16.51
N ILE A 74 -2.83 -6.70 17.62
CA ILE A 74 -4.17 -6.53 18.23
C ILE A 74 -4.40 -5.07 18.65
N ILE A 75 -3.42 -4.45 19.30
CA ILE A 75 -3.50 -3.05 19.73
C ILE A 75 -3.65 -2.15 18.49
N GLY A 76 -2.86 -2.39 17.44
CA GLY A 76 -2.90 -1.65 16.19
C GLY A 76 -4.29 -1.67 15.56
N PHE A 77 -4.89 -2.83 15.39
CA PHE A 77 -6.24 -2.94 14.84
C PHE A 77 -7.31 -2.29 15.72
N LYS A 78 -7.17 -2.39 17.03
CA LYS A 78 -8.10 -1.73 17.97
C LYS A 78 -7.99 -0.21 17.90
N LEU A 79 -6.80 0.33 17.74
CA LEU A 79 -6.58 1.77 17.64
C LEU A 79 -7.01 2.31 16.26
N SER A 80 -6.67 1.59 15.19
CA SER A 80 -7.02 2.02 13.82
C SER A 80 -8.53 2.02 13.54
N SER A 81 -9.30 1.21 14.26
CA SER A 81 -10.77 1.17 14.13
C SER A 81 -11.49 2.28 14.89
N LYS A 82 -10.79 3.13 15.65
CA LYS A 82 -11.41 4.27 16.32
C LYS A 82 -11.92 5.30 15.30
N PRO A 83 -13.13 5.85 15.51
CA PRO A 83 -13.63 6.94 14.69
C PRO A 83 -12.75 8.19 14.81
N ALA A 84 -13.01 9.17 13.96
CA ALA A 84 -12.46 10.51 14.11
C ALA A 84 -12.82 11.11 15.47
N ASP A 85 -11.89 11.87 16.04
CA ASP A 85 -12.03 12.65 17.26
C ASP A 85 -11.40 14.04 17.10
N ASP A 86 -11.42 14.85 18.16
CA ASP A 86 -10.93 16.24 18.11
C ASP A 86 -9.41 16.34 17.83
N GLU A 87 -8.63 15.33 18.22
CA GLU A 87 -7.19 15.29 17.97
C GLU A 87 -6.87 14.70 16.59
N HIS A 88 -7.73 13.79 16.10
CA HIS A 88 -7.55 13.09 14.83
C HIS A 88 -8.82 13.16 13.97
N PRO A 89 -9.13 14.33 13.37
CA PRO A 89 -10.37 14.56 12.63
C PRO A 89 -10.53 13.69 11.38
N PHE A 90 -9.42 13.17 10.84
CA PHE A 90 -9.44 12.23 9.72
C PHE A 90 -9.53 10.75 10.15
N GLY A 91 -9.63 10.47 11.47
CA GLY A 91 -9.66 9.11 12.03
C GLY A 91 -8.27 8.52 12.27
N HIS A 92 -8.24 7.25 12.65
CA HIS A 92 -7.05 6.59 13.17
C HIS A 92 -6.50 5.50 12.26
N GLU A 93 -6.99 5.38 11.01
CA GLU A 93 -6.64 4.25 10.12
C GLU A 93 -5.13 4.13 9.83
N ARG A 94 -4.39 5.26 9.82
CA ARG A 94 -2.93 5.26 9.62
C ARG A 94 -2.14 4.55 10.70
N ILE A 95 -2.74 4.32 11.88
CA ILE A 95 -2.11 3.54 12.96
C ILE A 95 -1.79 2.10 12.51
N GLU A 96 -2.60 1.54 11.59
CA GLU A 96 -2.30 0.21 11.02
C GLU A 96 -0.93 0.19 10.30
N TYR A 97 -0.60 1.23 9.54
CA TYR A 97 0.70 1.36 8.86
C TYR A 97 1.84 1.54 9.87
N ILE A 98 1.63 2.37 10.90
CA ILE A 98 2.61 2.59 11.97
C ILE A 98 2.90 1.27 12.71
N MET A 99 1.87 0.47 13.02
CA MET A 99 2.06 -0.84 13.65
C MET A 99 2.79 -1.82 12.72
N GLY A 100 2.47 -1.83 11.42
CA GLY A 100 3.20 -2.59 10.41
C GLY A 100 4.68 -2.19 10.33
N LEU A 101 4.98 -0.90 10.44
CA LEU A 101 6.34 -0.37 10.46
C LEU A 101 7.11 -0.82 11.71
N ILE A 102 6.48 -0.78 12.90
CA ILE A 102 7.08 -1.28 14.15
C ILE A 102 7.43 -2.76 14.01
N ILE A 103 6.51 -3.59 13.48
CA ILE A 103 6.75 -5.02 13.22
C ILE A 103 7.94 -5.19 12.27
N SER A 104 8.02 -4.39 11.21
CA SER A 104 9.13 -4.46 10.25
C SER A 104 10.49 -4.17 10.88
N PHE A 105 10.57 -3.18 11.79
CA PHE A 105 11.79 -2.91 12.54
C PHE A 105 12.18 -4.03 13.49
N ILE A 106 11.20 -4.70 14.13
CA ILE A 106 11.46 -5.89 14.97
C ILE A 106 12.05 -7.01 14.11
N ILE A 107 11.51 -7.26 12.90
CA ILE A 107 12.03 -8.25 11.96
C ILE A 107 13.47 -7.92 11.55
N LEU A 108 13.78 -6.66 11.25
CA LEU A 108 15.13 -6.22 10.92
C LEU A 108 16.10 -6.43 12.08
N PHE A 109 15.70 -6.09 13.31
CA PHE A 109 16.48 -6.30 14.49
C PHE A 109 16.80 -7.79 14.72
N ILE A 110 15.80 -8.66 14.56
CA ILE A 110 15.96 -10.13 14.64
C ILE A 110 16.93 -10.62 13.56
N GLY A 111 16.81 -10.12 12.32
CA GLY A 111 17.73 -10.46 11.23
C GLY A 111 19.19 -10.09 11.51
N ILE A 112 19.42 -8.90 12.10
CA ILE A 112 20.77 -8.46 12.52
C ILE A 112 21.32 -9.38 13.62
N GLU A 113 20.52 -9.67 14.64
CA GLU A 113 20.96 -10.51 15.77
C GLU A 113 21.20 -11.97 15.34
N LEU A 114 20.39 -12.51 14.42
CA LEU A 114 20.64 -13.82 13.80
C LEU A 114 21.95 -13.82 13.04
N GLY A 115 22.25 -12.78 12.25
CA GLY A 115 23.50 -12.62 11.53
C GLY A 115 24.70 -12.60 12.48
N ARG A 116 24.62 -11.81 13.56
CA ARG A 116 25.67 -11.72 14.61
C ARG A 116 25.90 -13.08 15.28
N THR A 117 24.85 -13.74 15.71
CA THR A 117 24.91 -15.07 16.34
C THR A 117 25.52 -16.11 15.40
N SER A 118 25.16 -16.03 14.12
CA SER A 118 25.70 -16.93 13.09
C SER A 118 27.18 -16.74 12.85
N ILE A 119 27.65 -15.49 12.85
CA ILE A 119 29.10 -15.17 12.77
C ILE A 119 29.83 -15.71 14.01
N ASP A 120 29.27 -15.51 15.21
CA ASP A 120 29.87 -16.03 16.44
C ASP A 120 30.01 -17.56 16.40
N LYS A 121 28.99 -18.31 15.90
CA LYS A 121 29.07 -19.75 15.73
C LYS A 121 30.11 -20.21 14.71
N ILE A 122 30.48 -19.39 13.74
CA ILE A 122 31.56 -19.69 12.80
C ILE A 122 32.92 -19.52 13.48
N ILE A 123 33.07 -18.44 14.26
CA ILE A 123 34.33 -18.12 14.96
C ILE A 123 34.57 -19.07 16.16
N ASN A 124 33.50 -19.36 16.90
CA ASN A 124 33.50 -20.18 18.12
C ASN A 124 32.60 -21.42 17.96
N PRO A 125 33.00 -22.43 17.18
CA PRO A 125 32.17 -23.60 16.94
C PRO A 125 31.97 -24.42 18.22
N SER A 126 30.73 -24.58 18.64
CA SER A 126 30.35 -25.42 19.80
C SER A 126 30.12 -26.87 19.37
N PRO A 127 30.54 -27.88 20.16
CA PRO A 127 30.26 -29.29 19.87
C PRO A 127 28.76 -29.57 20.00
N LEU A 128 28.23 -30.38 19.06
CA LEU A 128 26.83 -30.82 19.08
C LEU A 128 26.65 -31.93 20.09
N ASP A 129 25.67 -31.79 21.02
CA ASP A 129 25.25 -32.91 21.90
C ASP A 129 24.38 -33.87 21.07
N LYS A 130 24.84 -35.14 21.00
CA LYS A 130 24.24 -36.18 20.16
C LYS A 130 23.14 -36.96 20.87
N THR A 131 22.97 -36.81 22.18
CA THR A 131 22.14 -37.71 23.03
C THR A 131 20.64 -37.59 22.70
N PHE A 132 20.15 -36.40 22.39
CA PHE A 132 18.69 -36.18 22.16
C PHE A 132 18.39 -35.73 20.71
N ILE A 133 19.25 -36.03 19.76
CA ILE A 133 19.14 -35.53 18.37
C ILE A 133 17.78 -35.82 17.73
N TRP A 134 17.24 -37.05 17.89
CA TRP A 134 15.96 -37.42 17.29
C TRP A 134 14.77 -36.65 17.87
N ILE A 135 14.77 -36.39 19.19
CA ILE A 135 13.74 -35.57 19.83
C ILE A 135 13.83 -34.13 19.35
N THR A 136 15.05 -33.62 19.24
CA THR A 136 15.30 -32.27 18.73
C THR A 136 14.84 -32.10 17.27
N LEU A 137 15.21 -33.05 16.37
CA LEU A 137 14.78 -33.03 14.98
C LEU A 137 13.26 -33.09 14.83
N SER A 138 12.59 -34.01 15.58
CA SER A 138 11.13 -34.13 15.52
C SER A 138 10.43 -32.90 16.07
N GLY A 139 10.93 -32.27 17.12
CA GLY A 139 10.39 -31.04 17.67
C GLY A 139 10.55 -29.85 16.73
N LEU A 140 11.69 -29.73 16.02
CA LEU A 140 11.88 -28.69 14.99
C LEU A 140 10.93 -28.89 13.81
N VAL A 141 10.67 -30.14 13.37
CA VAL A 141 9.68 -30.42 12.32
C VAL A 141 8.27 -29.99 12.77
N VAL A 142 7.87 -30.29 14.00
CA VAL A 142 6.59 -29.83 14.55
C VAL A 142 6.52 -28.29 14.58
N ALA A 143 7.61 -27.65 15.00
CA ALA A 143 7.69 -26.18 15.02
C ALA A 143 7.52 -25.57 13.62
N ILE A 144 8.17 -26.14 12.61
CA ILE A 144 8.02 -25.74 11.20
C ILE A 144 6.55 -25.86 10.76
N ILE A 145 5.90 -26.99 11.04
CA ILE A 145 4.49 -27.21 10.65
C ILE A 145 3.57 -26.16 11.29
N ILE A 146 3.77 -25.85 12.56
CA ILE A 146 2.98 -24.84 13.28
C ILE A 146 3.20 -23.45 12.66
N LYS A 147 4.46 -23.07 12.36
CA LYS A 147 4.79 -21.77 11.74
C LYS A 147 4.28 -21.64 10.30
N ILE A 148 4.33 -22.71 9.49
CA ILE A 148 3.71 -22.73 8.16
C ILE A 148 2.21 -22.50 8.28
N TRP A 149 1.55 -23.23 9.17
CA TRP A 149 0.11 -23.05 9.40
C TRP A 149 -0.23 -21.61 9.83
N GLN A 150 0.52 -21.02 10.76
CA GLN A 150 0.35 -19.67 11.24
C GLN A 150 0.54 -18.66 10.10
N GLY A 151 1.63 -18.76 9.32
CA GLY A 151 1.90 -17.91 8.18
C GLY A 151 0.83 -17.96 7.10
N LEU A 152 0.30 -19.14 6.78
CA LEU A 152 -0.81 -19.32 5.84
C LEU A 152 -2.12 -18.70 6.37
N VAL A 153 -2.39 -18.77 7.67
CA VAL A 153 -3.54 -18.10 8.30
C VAL A 153 -3.41 -16.60 8.15
N TYR A 154 -2.28 -16.03 8.54
CA TYR A 154 -2.02 -14.59 8.42
C TYR A 154 -2.11 -14.10 6.97
N ARG A 155 -1.50 -14.84 6.04
CA ARG A 155 -1.55 -14.50 4.61
C ARG A 155 -2.97 -14.47 4.06
N LYS A 156 -3.82 -15.43 4.46
CA LYS A 156 -5.19 -15.49 3.99
C LYS A 156 -6.05 -14.37 4.58
N ILE A 157 -5.89 -14.06 5.86
CA ILE A 157 -6.59 -12.95 6.51
C ILE A 157 -6.08 -11.61 5.96
N SER A 158 -4.77 -11.41 5.84
CA SER A 158 -4.16 -10.21 5.27
C SER A 158 -4.73 -9.89 3.89
N LYS A 159 -4.79 -10.88 2.98
CA LYS A 159 -5.41 -10.71 1.66
C LYS A 159 -6.90 -10.37 1.72
N LYS A 160 -7.62 -10.90 2.70
CA LYS A 160 -9.08 -10.70 2.81
C LYS A 160 -9.44 -9.30 3.28
N ILE A 161 -8.66 -8.72 4.20
CA ILE A 161 -8.89 -7.38 4.75
C ILE A 161 -7.86 -6.36 4.25
N ASP A 162 -7.00 -6.74 3.31
CA ASP A 162 -5.90 -5.94 2.76
C ASP A 162 -5.07 -5.26 3.86
N SER A 163 -4.58 -6.06 4.82
CA SER A 163 -3.82 -5.58 5.97
C SER A 163 -2.33 -5.75 5.78
N ILE A 164 -1.59 -4.63 5.79
CA ILE A 164 -0.12 -4.61 5.72
C ILE A 164 0.49 -5.19 6.99
N ALA A 165 -0.08 -4.89 8.16
CA ALA A 165 0.39 -5.44 9.44
C ALA A 165 0.32 -6.97 9.47
N LEU A 166 -0.79 -7.58 9.00
CA LEU A 166 -0.90 -9.04 8.91
C LEU A 166 -0.06 -9.63 7.78
N LYS A 167 0.20 -8.88 6.71
CA LYS A 167 1.17 -9.27 5.68
C LYS A 167 2.58 -9.35 6.27
N ALA A 168 2.96 -8.37 7.11
CA ALA A 168 4.21 -8.37 7.86
C ALA A 168 4.32 -9.60 8.77
N SER A 169 3.31 -9.87 9.60
CA SER A 169 3.29 -11.04 10.50
C SER A 169 3.31 -12.37 9.74
N SER A 170 2.70 -12.44 8.55
CA SER A 170 2.79 -13.61 7.68
C SER A 170 4.22 -13.82 7.18
N GLN A 171 4.89 -12.77 6.73
CA GLN A 171 6.25 -12.83 6.24
C GLN A 171 7.21 -13.25 7.35
N ASP A 172 7.04 -12.70 8.55
CA ASP A 172 7.78 -13.09 9.75
C ASP A 172 7.66 -14.59 10.05
N SER A 173 6.42 -15.12 10.07
CA SER A 173 6.19 -16.55 10.25
C SER A 173 6.88 -17.42 9.19
N PHE A 174 6.94 -16.99 7.93
CA PHE A 174 7.68 -17.71 6.88
C PHE A 174 9.20 -17.56 7.01
N ASN A 175 9.68 -16.42 7.47
CA ASN A 175 11.11 -16.24 7.79
C ASN A 175 11.55 -17.19 8.90
N ASP A 176 10.71 -17.40 9.93
CA ASP A 176 10.95 -18.37 10.97
C ASP A 176 10.98 -19.81 10.45
N VAL A 177 10.10 -20.15 9.49
CA VAL A 177 10.16 -21.47 8.81
C VAL A 177 11.50 -21.66 8.12
N ILE A 178 11.98 -20.66 7.37
CA ILE A 178 13.25 -20.73 6.66
C ILE A 178 14.42 -20.84 7.65
N SER A 179 14.42 -20.04 8.71
CA SER A 179 15.42 -20.09 9.77
C SER A 179 15.46 -21.44 10.46
N THR A 180 14.30 -21.93 10.93
CA THR A 180 14.20 -23.23 11.61
C THR A 180 14.53 -24.39 10.67
N ALA A 181 14.16 -24.33 9.39
CA ALA A 181 14.53 -25.33 8.39
C ALA A 181 16.03 -25.34 8.09
N ALA A 182 16.67 -24.19 8.04
CA ALA A 182 18.11 -24.09 7.88
C ALA A 182 18.85 -24.71 9.08
N VAL A 183 18.38 -24.46 10.32
CA VAL A 183 18.91 -25.10 11.53
C VAL A 183 18.70 -26.62 11.46
N LEU A 184 17.51 -27.09 11.09
CA LEU A 184 17.21 -28.51 10.93
C LEU A 184 18.13 -29.19 9.92
N VAL A 185 18.30 -28.62 8.72
CA VAL A 185 19.19 -29.13 7.68
C VAL A 185 20.65 -29.09 8.16
N GLY A 186 21.07 -27.99 8.79
CA GLY A 186 22.41 -27.90 9.38
C GLY A 186 22.72 -28.97 10.41
N LEU A 187 21.74 -29.26 11.30
CA LEU A 187 21.86 -30.34 12.29
C LEU A 187 21.96 -31.73 11.63
N ILE A 188 21.13 -31.99 10.60
CA ILE A 188 21.17 -33.27 9.85
C ILE A 188 22.52 -33.42 9.13
N LEU A 189 22.97 -32.42 8.41
CA LEU A 189 24.22 -32.46 7.69
C LEU A 189 25.44 -32.57 8.62
N SER A 190 25.44 -31.81 9.72
CA SER A 190 26.51 -31.89 10.71
C SER A 190 26.57 -33.23 11.42
N HIS A 191 25.40 -33.90 11.63
CA HIS A 191 25.34 -35.18 12.33
C HIS A 191 25.65 -36.38 11.43
N PHE A 192 25.15 -36.39 10.18
CA PHE A 192 25.17 -37.57 9.31
C PHE A 192 26.18 -37.49 8.19
N VAL A 193 26.60 -36.28 7.76
CA VAL A 193 27.43 -36.12 6.55
C VAL A 193 28.79 -35.51 6.85
N PHE A 194 28.86 -34.49 7.67
CA PHE A 194 30.08 -33.73 7.91
C PHE A 194 30.45 -33.74 9.39
N ASN A 195 31.75 -33.95 9.71
CA ASN A 195 32.28 -33.64 11.05
C ASN A 195 32.52 -32.12 11.25
N PHE A 196 31.82 -31.29 10.49
CA PHE A 196 32.00 -29.86 10.43
C PHE A 196 30.65 -29.15 10.67
N ASN A 197 30.65 -28.10 11.48
CA ASN A 197 29.43 -27.38 11.83
C ASN A 197 29.07 -26.35 10.74
N LEU A 198 28.04 -26.67 9.94
CA LEU A 198 27.51 -25.78 8.87
C LEU A 198 26.52 -24.72 9.40
N ASP A 199 26.11 -24.81 10.66
CA ASP A 199 25.01 -24.05 11.24
C ASP A 199 25.20 -22.52 11.09
N GLY A 200 26.42 -22.03 11.35
CA GLY A 200 26.74 -20.61 11.22
C GLY A 200 26.65 -20.05 9.79
N TYR A 201 27.09 -20.81 8.78
CA TYR A 201 27.05 -20.38 7.38
C TYR A 201 25.62 -20.31 6.84
N LEU A 202 24.79 -21.30 7.16
CA LEU A 202 23.38 -21.32 6.82
C LEU A 202 22.62 -20.19 7.55
N GLY A 203 22.98 -19.92 8.80
CA GLY A 203 22.43 -18.83 9.57
C GLY A 203 22.70 -17.46 8.94
N ILE A 204 23.90 -17.20 8.38
CA ILE A 204 24.18 -15.94 7.65
C ILE A 204 23.31 -15.82 6.40
N ALA A 205 23.17 -16.89 5.61
CA ALA A 205 22.33 -16.87 4.41
C ALA A 205 20.87 -16.52 4.75
N VAL A 206 20.34 -17.13 5.82
CA VAL A 206 18.99 -16.85 6.33
C VAL A 206 18.87 -15.42 6.87
N ALA A 207 19.87 -14.93 7.63
CA ALA A 207 19.86 -13.56 8.15
C ALA A 207 19.82 -12.52 7.01
N LEU A 208 20.59 -12.71 5.95
CA LEU A 208 20.56 -11.83 4.77
C LEU A 208 19.20 -11.84 4.08
N PHE A 209 18.56 -13.00 3.96
CA PHE A 209 17.22 -13.12 3.41
C PHE A 209 16.17 -12.39 4.27
N ILE A 210 16.23 -12.53 5.61
CA ILE A 210 15.34 -11.85 6.55
C ILE A 210 15.54 -10.33 6.48
N LEU A 211 16.79 -9.85 6.40
CA LEU A 211 17.08 -8.42 6.27
C LEU A 211 16.52 -7.84 4.96
N TYR A 212 16.71 -8.52 3.83
CA TYR A 212 16.13 -8.11 2.55
C TYR A 212 14.59 -8.03 2.63
N SER A 213 13.97 -9.06 3.20
CA SER A 213 12.52 -9.12 3.39
C SER A 213 11.99 -8.00 4.31
N GLY A 214 12.72 -7.73 5.41
CA GLY A 214 12.40 -6.65 6.35
C GLY A 214 12.48 -5.27 5.71
N ILE A 215 13.52 -4.98 4.91
CA ILE A 215 13.66 -3.72 4.17
C ILE A 215 12.50 -3.53 3.17
N SER A 216 12.16 -4.59 2.42
CA SER A 216 11.02 -4.55 1.50
C SER A 216 9.70 -4.26 2.21
N LEU A 217 9.54 -4.81 3.42
CA LEU A 217 8.35 -4.59 4.24
C LEU A 217 8.28 -3.16 4.78
N VAL A 218 9.40 -2.60 5.26
CA VAL A 218 9.50 -1.17 5.67
C VAL A 218 9.03 -0.29 4.51
N LYS A 219 9.56 -0.51 3.30
CA LYS A 219 9.17 0.26 2.12
C LYS A 219 7.65 0.16 1.87
N SER A 220 7.11 -1.06 1.80
CA SER A 220 5.67 -1.26 1.54
C SER A 220 4.74 -0.68 2.61
N THR A 221 5.27 -0.37 3.79
CA THR A 221 4.52 0.22 4.91
C THR A 221 4.63 1.74 4.91
N ILE A 222 5.78 2.28 4.48
CA ILE A 222 6.00 3.73 4.38
C ILE A 222 5.29 4.31 3.16
N ASP A 223 5.31 3.61 2.01
CA ASP A 223 4.72 4.09 0.76
C ASP A 223 3.28 4.64 0.93
N PRO A 224 2.33 3.94 1.61
CA PRO A 224 0.99 4.48 1.84
C PRO A 224 0.94 5.70 2.78
N LEU A 225 1.95 5.89 3.65
CA LEU A 225 2.03 7.07 4.53
C LEU A 225 2.49 8.31 3.76
N ILE A 226 3.39 8.12 2.78
CA ILE A 226 3.87 9.19 1.88
C ILE A 226 2.78 9.52 0.86
N GLY A 227 2.08 8.52 0.34
CA GLY A 227 1.07 8.60 -0.71
C GLY A 227 1.40 7.65 -1.85
N VAL A 228 0.42 6.89 -2.26
CA VAL A 228 0.50 5.97 -3.40
C VAL A 228 -0.60 6.31 -4.39
N LEU A 229 -0.40 5.97 -5.65
CA LEU A 229 -1.44 6.09 -6.66
C LEU A 229 -2.71 5.35 -6.21
N PRO A 230 -3.89 5.96 -6.39
CA PRO A 230 -5.15 5.32 -6.05
C PRO A 230 -5.42 4.12 -6.96
N ASP A 231 -6.41 3.30 -6.56
CA ASP A 231 -6.89 2.20 -7.40
C ASP A 231 -7.49 2.76 -8.70
N GLN A 232 -6.83 2.47 -9.83
CA GLN A 232 -7.22 2.94 -11.16
C GLN A 232 -8.62 2.48 -11.56
N GLU A 233 -9.05 1.28 -11.14
CA GLU A 233 -10.39 0.77 -11.43
C GLU A 233 -11.46 1.58 -10.67
N LEU A 234 -11.17 1.96 -9.42
CA LEU A 234 -12.06 2.81 -8.63
C LEU A 234 -12.19 4.21 -9.26
N ILE A 235 -11.05 4.83 -9.61
CA ILE A 235 -11.04 6.17 -10.23
C ILE A 235 -11.80 6.16 -11.54
N LYS A 236 -11.57 5.17 -12.40
CA LYS A 236 -12.29 5.04 -13.68
C LYS A 236 -13.81 4.91 -13.47
N LYS A 237 -14.26 4.08 -12.53
CA LYS A 237 -15.70 3.93 -12.22
C LYS A 237 -16.32 5.24 -11.74
N ILE A 238 -15.63 5.99 -10.89
CA ILE A 238 -16.11 7.28 -10.38
C ILE A 238 -16.18 8.30 -11.53
N SER A 239 -15.14 8.36 -12.36
CA SER A 239 -15.09 9.24 -13.53
C SER A 239 -16.20 8.94 -14.53
N ASP A 240 -16.37 7.66 -14.89
CA ASP A 240 -17.42 7.21 -15.81
C ASP A 240 -18.81 7.53 -15.26
N ASP A 241 -19.05 7.32 -13.96
CA ASP A 241 -20.32 7.66 -13.34
C ASP A 241 -20.61 9.17 -13.39
N ILE A 242 -19.63 10.03 -13.07
CA ILE A 242 -19.79 11.49 -13.10
C ILE A 242 -20.07 11.96 -14.54
N LEU A 243 -19.35 11.46 -15.53
CA LEU A 243 -19.56 11.81 -16.94
C LEU A 243 -20.93 11.40 -17.49
N ASN A 244 -21.61 10.45 -16.86
CA ASN A 244 -22.94 10.01 -17.27
C ASN A 244 -24.07 10.91 -16.76
N TYR A 245 -23.82 11.91 -15.92
CA TYR A 245 -24.85 12.87 -15.50
C TYR A 245 -25.18 13.85 -16.63
N GLU A 246 -26.47 14.05 -16.88
CA GLU A 246 -26.95 15.05 -17.82
C GLU A 246 -26.52 16.46 -17.35
N GLY A 247 -25.88 17.23 -18.22
CA GLY A 247 -25.32 18.55 -17.91
C GLY A 247 -23.83 18.56 -17.60
N VAL A 248 -23.19 17.42 -17.39
CA VAL A 248 -21.74 17.28 -17.27
C VAL A 248 -21.13 17.20 -18.67
N LEU A 249 -20.18 18.09 -18.98
CA LEU A 249 -19.49 18.16 -20.26
C LEU A 249 -18.12 17.48 -20.25
N GLY A 250 -17.44 17.52 -19.11
CA GLY A 250 -16.11 16.96 -18.93
C GLY A 250 -15.72 16.92 -17.45
N ILE A 251 -14.59 16.25 -17.18
CA ILE A 251 -13.93 16.23 -15.87
C ILE A 251 -12.43 16.37 -16.06
N HIS A 252 -11.78 17.11 -15.16
CA HIS A 252 -10.32 17.27 -15.11
C HIS A 252 -9.84 17.48 -13.67
N ASP A 253 -8.53 17.58 -13.47
CA ASP A 253 -7.87 17.84 -12.18
C ASP A 253 -8.32 16.91 -11.05
N LEU A 254 -8.52 15.63 -11.38
CA LEU A 254 -8.89 14.65 -10.39
C LEU A 254 -7.69 14.32 -9.49
N VAL A 255 -7.80 14.67 -8.21
CA VAL A 255 -6.87 14.29 -7.15
C VAL A 255 -7.55 13.33 -6.21
N CYS A 256 -6.93 12.17 -5.99
CA CYS A 256 -7.42 11.18 -5.05
C CYS A 256 -6.37 10.90 -3.98
N HIS A 257 -6.73 11.11 -2.72
CA HIS A 257 -5.86 10.93 -1.57
C HIS A 257 -6.43 9.88 -0.61
N MET A 258 -5.68 8.79 -0.41
CA MET A 258 -6.03 7.76 0.56
C MET A 258 -5.46 8.12 1.94
N TYR A 259 -6.33 8.39 2.91
CA TYR A 259 -5.88 8.60 4.29
C TYR A 259 -5.54 7.30 5.00
N GLY A 260 -6.28 6.24 4.71
CA GLY A 260 -6.08 4.89 5.24
C GLY A 260 -6.54 3.86 4.22
N LYS A 261 -7.02 2.72 4.68
CA LYS A 261 -7.51 1.64 3.79
C LYS A 261 -8.92 1.85 3.28
N THR A 262 -9.75 2.56 4.05
CA THR A 262 -11.17 2.71 3.74
C THR A 262 -11.59 4.16 3.54
N ARG A 263 -10.75 5.14 3.88
CA ARG A 263 -11.06 6.56 3.80
C ARG A 263 -10.33 7.20 2.64
N CYS A 264 -11.09 7.65 1.65
CA CYS A 264 -10.62 8.28 0.43
C CYS A 264 -11.17 9.69 0.32
N PHE A 265 -10.34 10.66 -0.04
CA PHE A 265 -10.69 12.04 -0.35
C PHE A 265 -10.44 12.29 -1.83
N ILE A 266 -11.42 12.83 -2.52
CA ILE A 266 -11.36 13.13 -3.94
C ILE A 266 -11.70 14.60 -4.15
N THR A 267 -10.91 15.28 -4.95
CA THR A 267 -11.24 16.58 -5.53
C THR A 267 -11.13 16.47 -7.03
N LEU A 268 -12.03 17.12 -7.75
CA LEU A 268 -11.98 17.20 -9.20
C LEU A 268 -12.76 18.43 -9.69
N HIS A 269 -12.55 18.76 -10.95
CA HIS A 269 -13.29 19.78 -11.64
C HIS A 269 -14.32 19.12 -12.57
N VAL A 270 -15.52 19.70 -12.64
CA VAL A 270 -16.59 19.29 -13.54
C VAL A 270 -16.98 20.45 -14.43
N GLU A 271 -16.86 20.22 -15.71
CA GLU A 271 -17.23 21.17 -16.76
C GLU A 271 -18.74 21.17 -16.99
N VAL A 272 -19.33 22.36 -16.94
CA VAL A 272 -20.76 22.58 -17.21
C VAL A 272 -20.95 23.72 -18.23
N SER A 273 -22.13 23.85 -18.83
CA SER A 273 -22.40 24.98 -19.74
C SER A 273 -22.45 26.31 -19.00
N SER A 274 -21.70 27.31 -19.47
CA SER A 274 -21.73 28.69 -18.94
C SER A 274 -23.10 29.42 -19.16
N LYS A 275 -23.98 28.83 -19.98
CA LYS A 275 -25.35 29.34 -20.21
C LYS A 275 -26.37 28.84 -19.21
N GLU A 276 -26.05 27.76 -18.48
CA GLU A 276 -26.95 27.23 -17.46
C GLU A 276 -26.96 28.17 -16.25
N ASP A 277 -28.11 28.26 -15.60
CA ASP A 277 -28.22 29.03 -14.35
C ASP A 277 -27.27 28.44 -13.30
N ILE A 278 -26.51 29.30 -12.64
CA ILE A 278 -25.49 28.89 -11.66
C ILE A 278 -26.10 28.07 -10.49
N LEU A 279 -27.36 28.35 -10.12
CA LEU A 279 -28.05 27.62 -9.06
C LEU A 279 -28.41 26.21 -9.53
N ILE A 280 -28.78 26.03 -10.80
CA ILE A 280 -29.08 24.73 -11.40
C ILE A 280 -27.80 23.91 -11.49
N SER A 281 -26.73 24.52 -11.98
CA SER A 281 -25.42 23.87 -12.07
C SER A 281 -24.89 23.46 -10.68
N HIS A 282 -25.06 24.32 -9.68
CA HIS A 282 -24.67 24.01 -8.31
C HIS A 282 -25.49 22.84 -7.73
N ASP A 283 -26.81 22.82 -7.96
CA ASP A 283 -27.67 21.71 -7.50
C ASP A 283 -27.27 20.38 -8.16
N LEU A 284 -26.93 20.40 -9.45
CA LEU A 284 -26.37 19.24 -10.17
C LEU A 284 -25.12 18.71 -9.46
N ILE A 285 -24.13 19.59 -9.19
CA ILE A 285 -22.89 19.21 -8.52
C ILE A 285 -23.13 18.64 -7.12
N ASP A 286 -24.00 19.30 -6.32
CA ASP A 286 -24.34 18.84 -4.97
C ASP A 286 -24.99 17.44 -4.97
N ASN A 287 -25.80 17.14 -5.98
CA ASN A 287 -26.40 15.81 -6.17
C ASN A 287 -25.34 14.78 -6.58
N ILE A 288 -24.42 15.10 -7.49
CA ILE A 288 -23.31 14.24 -7.87
C ILE A 288 -22.44 13.91 -6.65
N GLU A 289 -22.04 14.92 -5.86
CA GLU A 289 -21.25 14.72 -4.65
C GLU A 289 -21.94 13.76 -3.67
N LYS A 290 -23.24 13.93 -3.42
CA LYS A 290 -24.01 13.05 -2.53
C LYS A 290 -24.10 11.62 -3.03
N ASP A 291 -24.37 11.43 -4.31
CA ASP A 291 -24.54 10.11 -4.90
C ASP A 291 -23.21 9.34 -4.93
N ILE A 292 -22.12 9.99 -5.36
CA ILE A 292 -20.78 9.40 -5.41
C ILE A 292 -20.29 9.06 -3.98
N LYS A 293 -20.50 9.97 -3.02
CA LYS A 293 -20.18 9.72 -1.61
C LYS A 293 -20.91 8.49 -1.07
N LEU A 294 -22.20 8.35 -1.34
CA LEU A 294 -22.97 7.19 -0.88
C LEU A 294 -22.59 5.90 -1.60
N LYS A 295 -22.38 5.97 -2.92
CA LYS A 295 -22.12 4.79 -3.75
C LYS A 295 -20.74 4.18 -3.49
N TYR A 296 -19.71 5.03 -3.36
CA TYR A 296 -18.31 4.60 -3.24
C TYR A 296 -17.73 4.73 -1.84
N ASN A 297 -18.46 5.33 -0.90
CA ASN A 297 -18.00 5.62 0.47
C ASN A 297 -16.72 6.45 0.48
N VAL A 298 -16.68 7.51 -0.31
CA VAL A 298 -15.58 8.47 -0.42
C VAL A 298 -16.01 9.85 0.06
N GLU A 299 -15.07 10.71 0.44
CA GLU A 299 -15.31 12.12 0.62
C GLU A 299 -14.92 12.82 -0.69
N ILE A 300 -15.86 13.51 -1.32
CA ILE A 300 -15.66 14.16 -2.62
C ILE A 300 -16.03 15.63 -2.55
N CYS A 301 -15.25 16.47 -3.20
CA CYS A 301 -15.50 17.88 -3.41
C CYS A 301 -15.26 18.22 -4.89
N ILE A 302 -16.26 18.82 -5.52
CA ILE A 302 -16.24 19.13 -6.95
C ILE A 302 -16.18 20.64 -7.16
N HIS A 303 -15.18 21.08 -7.89
CA HIS A 303 -15.13 22.45 -8.42
C HIS A 303 -15.95 22.52 -9.71
N LEU A 304 -16.81 23.54 -9.81
CA LEU A 304 -17.68 23.75 -10.97
C LEU A 304 -16.99 24.69 -11.95
N ASP A 305 -16.75 24.23 -13.17
CA ASP A 305 -16.12 25.01 -14.25
C ASP A 305 -17.10 25.30 -15.39
N PRO A 306 -17.55 26.57 -15.55
CA PRO A 306 -18.43 26.93 -16.62
C PRO A 306 -17.67 27.10 -17.95
N ILE A 307 -18.06 26.36 -18.99
CA ILE A 307 -17.45 26.40 -20.34
C ILE A 307 -18.35 27.14 -21.34
N GLU A 308 -17.74 28.03 -22.14
CA GLU A 308 -18.38 28.67 -23.27
C GLU A 308 -18.43 27.71 -24.48
N LEU A 309 -19.63 27.28 -24.88
CA LEU A 309 -19.83 26.40 -26.03
C LEU A 309 -20.09 27.14 -27.35
N ASP A 310 -20.62 28.36 -27.28
CA ASP A 310 -21.05 29.11 -28.48
C ASP A 310 -20.02 30.12 -29.00
N ASN A 311 -18.83 30.13 -28.43
CA ASN A 311 -17.76 30.99 -28.92
C ASN A 311 -17.03 30.30 -30.07
N GLU A 312 -17.38 30.67 -31.32
CA GLU A 312 -16.83 30.06 -32.54
C GLU A 312 -15.29 30.14 -32.61
N GLU A 313 -14.71 31.24 -32.13
CA GLU A 313 -13.25 31.39 -32.13
C GLU A 313 -12.59 30.49 -31.07
N LEU A 314 -13.18 30.40 -29.88
CA LEU A 314 -12.70 29.49 -28.83
C LEU A 314 -12.83 28.04 -29.29
N ASN A 315 -13.92 27.67 -29.94
CA ASN A 315 -14.11 26.34 -30.48
C ASN A 315 -13.12 26.02 -31.62
N THR A 316 -12.77 27.00 -32.43
CA THR A 316 -11.71 26.85 -33.45
C THR A 316 -10.36 26.59 -32.77
N ALA A 317 -9.99 27.37 -31.77
CA ALA A 317 -8.75 27.18 -31.02
C ALA A 317 -8.73 25.81 -30.30
N ARG A 318 -9.89 25.35 -29.77
CA ARG A 318 -10.01 24.01 -29.17
C ARG A 318 -9.71 22.91 -30.19
N ASN A 319 -10.34 22.95 -31.35
CA ASN A 319 -10.10 21.98 -32.42
C ASN A 319 -8.64 21.97 -32.91
N GLU A 320 -8.00 23.13 -32.92
CA GLU A 320 -6.57 23.27 -33.28
C GLU A 320 -5.66 22.65 -32.19
N LEU A 321 -5.93 22.90 -30.91
CA LEU A 321 -5.20 22.30 -29.80
C LEU A 321 -5.37 20.80 -29.77
N ASP A 322 -6.56 20.26 -30.09
CA ASP A 322 -6.83 18.83 -30.21
C ASP A 322 -5.95 18.14 -31.27
N ILE A 323 -5.42 18.90 -32.23
CA ILE A 323 -4.47 18.43 -33.23
C ILE A 323 -3.03 18.72 -32.80
N ILE A 324 -2.74 19.90 -32.29
CA ILE A 324 -1.40 20.35 -31.93
C ILE A 324 -0.82 19.53 -30.79
N ILE A 325 -1.55 19.41 -29.68
CA ILE A 325 -1.05 18.75 -28.46
C ILE A 325 -0.69 17.28 -28.72
N PRO A 326 -1.58 16.43 -29.28
CA PRO A 326 -1.23 15.04 -29.59
C PRO A 326 -0.17 14.90 -30.70
N SER A 327 0.05 15.94 -31.55
CA SER A 327 1.12 15.93 -32.56
C SER A 327 2.51 16.05 -31.93
N ILE A 328 2.61 16.61 -30.74
CA ILE A 328 3.85 16.69 -29.96
C ILE A 328 4.09 15.35 -29.27
N ASP A 329 3.13 14.92 -28.48
CA ASP A 329 3.11 13.60 -27.85
C ASP A 329 1.67 13.18 -27.52
N LYS A 330 1.29 11.96 -27.88
CA LYS A 330 -0.07 11.43 -27.63
C LYS A 330 -0.42 11.27 -26.15
N ARG A 331 0.57 11.30 -25.26
CA ARG A 331 0.41 11.23 -23.82
C ARG A 331 0.02 12.56 -23.18
N LEU A 332 0.23 13.68 -23.91
CA LEU A 332 -0.15 15.01 -23.44
C LEU A 332 -1.66 15.21 -23.58
N LYS A 333 -2.23 15.86 -22.59
CA LYS A 333 -3.63 16.31 -22.58
C LYS A 333 -3.65 17.79 -22.20
N TYR A 334 -4.74 18.48 -22.47
CA TYR A 334 -4.94 19.85 -22.01
C TYR A 334 -6.37 20.03 -21.52
N HIS A 335 -6.59 21.03 -20.67
CA HIS A 335 -7.88 21.43 -20.14
C HIS A 335 -7.90 22.93 -19.79
N ASP A 336 -9.00 23.43 -19.27
CA ASP A 336 -9.20 24.83 -18.86
C ASP A 336 -8.95 25.87 -19.96
N LEU A 337 -9.28 25.52 -21.21
CA LEU A 337 -9.08 26.42 -22.32
C LEU A 337 -9.98 27.66 -22.23
N ARG A 338 -9.36 28.82 -22.09
CA ARG A 338 -10.01 30.12 -22.02
C ARG A 338 -9.36 31.10 -23.01
N MET A 339 -10.17 31.99 -23.59
CA MET A 339 -9.72 32.99 -24.51
C MET A 339 -10.05 34.39 -24.00
N VAL A 340 -9.06 35.28 -23.94
CA VAL A 340 -9.22 36.68 -23.53
C VAL A 340 -8.74 37.57 -24.63
N LYS A 341 -9.69 38.24 -25.35
CA LYS A 341 -9.39 39.15 -26.43
C LYS A 341 -8.92 40.50 -25.90
N GLY A 342 -7.76 40.95 -26.40
CA GLY A 342 -7.21 42.28 -26.20
C GLY A 342 -7.27 43.13 -27.48
N PHE A 343 -6.83 44.35 -27.39
CA PHE A 343 -6.78 45.25 -28.56
C PHE A 343 -5.66 44.91 -29.55
N THR A 344 -4.58 44.30 -29.10
CA THR A 344 -3.37 44.01 -29.89
C THR A 344 -3.07 42.55 -30.07
N HIS A 345 -3.61 41.70 -29.19
CA HIS A 345 -3.38 40.24 -29.17
C HIS A 345 -4.52 39.55 -28.41
N THR A 346 -4.65 38.28 -28.63
CA THR A 346 -5.58 37.40 -27.90
C THR A 346 -4.79 36.47 -27.00
N ASN A 347 -5.10 36.47 -25.71
CA ASN A 347 -4.53 35.47 -24.76
C ASN A 347 -5.31 34.17 -24.86
N LEU A 348 -4.58 33.09 -25.10
CA LEU A 348 -5.07 31.72 -25.02
C LEU A 348 -4.50 31.08 -23.76
N ILE A 349 -5.35 30.82 -22.80
CA ILE A 349 -4.98 30.31 -21.45
C ILE A 349 -5.45 28.87 -21.36
N PHE A 350 -4.55 27.97 -21.03
CA PHE A 350 -4.88 26.54 -20.83
C PHE A 350 -3.77 25.82 -20.09
N ASP A 351 -4.12 24.70 -19.48
CA ASP A 351 -3.23 23.85 -18.73
C ASP A 351 -2.90 22.58 -19.53
N VAL A 352 -1.66 22.11 -19.42
CA VAL A 352 -1.16 20.95 -20.15
C VAL A 352 -0.70 19.89 -19.17
N VAL A 353 -1.35 18.73 -19.17
CA VAL A 353 -1.01 17.59 -18.34
C VAL A 353 -0.01 16.69 -19.05
N LYS A 354 1.12 16.44 -18.40
CA LYS A 354 2.17 15.52 -18.84
C LYS A 354 2.31 14.31 -17.91
N PRO A 355 2.85 13.17 -18.39
CA PRO A 355 3.22 12.05 -17.52
C PRO A 355 4.36 12.42 -16.56
N PHE A 356 4.43 11.74 -15.42
CA PHE A 356 5.61 11.81 -14.53
C PHE A 356 6.88 11.41 -15.29
N ASN A 357 7.99 12.09 -15.00
CA ASN A 357 9.28 11.88 -15.67
C ASN A 357 9.24 12.09 -17.20
N TYR A 358 8.45 13.05 -17.67
CA TYR A 358 8.40 13.42 -19.07
C TYR A 358 9.76 13.95 -19.55
N GLU A 359 10.21 13.51 -20.73
CA GLU A 359 11.58 13.76 -21.21
C GLU A 359 11.86 15.21 -21.55
N ILE A 360 10.82 16.00 -21.91
CA ILE A 360 10.95 17.41 -22.29
C ILE A 360 10.72 18.28 -21.05
N PRO A 361 11.67 19.16 -20.67
CA PRO A 361 11.46 20.13 -19.59
C PRO A 361 10.30 21.08 -19.88
N ASP A 362 9.57 21.53 -18.83
CA ASP A 362 8.36 22.35 -18.94
C ASP A 362 8.55 23.59 -19.80
N GLY A 363 9.66 24.33 -19.63
CA GLY A 363 9.96 25.50 -20.42
C GLY A 363 10.07 25.22 -21.93
N LYS A 364 10.73 24.11 -22.29
CA LYS A 364 10.83 23.70 -23.71
C LYS A 364 9.52 23.18 -24.26
N LEU A 365 8.71 22.51 -23.44
CA LEU A 365 7.38 22.03 -23.83
C LEU A 365 6.48 23.26 -24.14
N LYS A 366 6.47 24.26 -23.26
CA LYS A 366 5.74 25.53 -23.46
C LYS A 366 6.18 26.22 -24.75
N GLU A 367 7.49 26.38 -24.96
CA GLU A 367 8.04 26.98 -26.18
C GLU A 367 7.59 26.25 -27.45
N LEU A 368 7.59 24.92 -27.44
CA LEU A 368 7.18 24.10 -28.57
C LEU A 368 5.70 24.26 -28.89
N ILE A 369 4.85 24.26 -27.85
CA ILE A 369 3.40 24.46 -28.00
C ILE A 369 3.13 25.90 -28.55
N ILE A 370 3.75 26.92 -27.94
CA ILE A 370 3.62 28.32 -28.37
C ILE A 370 4.01 28.46 -29.83
N SER A 371 5.15 27.88 -30.22
CA SER A 371 5.61 27.97 -31.63
C SER A 371 4.58 27.37 -32.59
N LYS A 372 4.02 26.21 -32.28
CA LYS A 372 3.00 25.56 -33.14
C LYS A 372 1.69 26.35 -33.21
N VAL A 373 1.24 26.93 -32.12
CA VAL A 373 0.04 27.76 -32.10
C VAL A 373 0.27 29.05 -32.90
N GLN A 374 1.46 29.68 -32.77
CA GLN A 374 1.82 30.91 -33.50
C GLN A 374 2.09 30.69 -35.00
N GLU A 375 2.35 29.46 -35.43
CA GLU A 375 2.38 29.13 -36.87
C GLU A 375 1.01 29.34 -37.52
N LEU A 376 -0.10 29.12 -36.76
CA LEU A 376 -1.48 29.32 -37.22
C LEU A 376 -1.99 30.74 -36.93
N HIS A 377 -1.72 31.26 -35.72
CA HIS A 377 -2.23 32.55 -35.24
C HIS A 377 -1.10 33.37 -34.61
N LYS A 378 -0.54 34.32 -35.35
CA LYS A 378 0.60 35.16 -34.89
C LYS A 378 0.25 36.12 -33.75
N ASP A 379 -1.02 36.43 -33.59
CA ASP A 379 -1.58 37.33 -32.59
C ASP A 379 -2.02 36.60 -31.31
N TYR A 380 -1.92 35.26 -31.27
CA TYR A 380 -2.22 34.50 -30.05
C TYR A 380 -1.01 34.44 -29.12
N LEU A 381 -1.22 34.85 -27.88
CA LEU A 381 -0.28 34.71 -26.78
C LEU A 381 -0.78 33.58 -25.84
N CYS A 382 -0.05 32.47 -25.85
CA CYS A 382 -0.40 31.35 -25.01
C CYS A 382 0.14 31.56 -23.57
N VAL A 383 -0.75 31.44 -22.61
CA VAL A 383 -0.44 31.35 -21.18
C VAL A 383 -0.70 29.90 -20.77
N ILE A 384 0.39 29.14 -20.57
CA ILE A 384 0.33 27.68 -20.37
C ILE A 384 0.85 27.38 -18.97
N GLU A 385 0.06 26.64 -18.19
CA GLU A 385 0.54 25.91 -17.01
C GLU A 385 0.84 24.46 -17.41
N VAL A 386 1.91 23.87 -16.85
CA VAL A 386 2.27 22.47 -17.14
C VAL A 386 2.21 21.71 -15.84
N GLU A 387 1.42 20.67 -15.83
CA GLU A 387 1.08 19.89 -14.66
C GLU A 387 1.39 18.40 -14.83
N GLU A 388 1.45 17.68 -13.73
CA GLU A 388 1.58 16.22 -13.69
C GLU A 388 0.31 15.59 -13.12
N SER A 389 -0.14 14.49 -13.72
CA SER A 389 -1.37 13.82 -13.29
C SER A 389 -1.20 13.13 -11.94
N TYR A 390 -2.01 13.46 -10.94
CA TYR A 390 -2.03 12.81 -9.61
C TYR A 390 -2.68 11.42 -9.61
N ILE A 391 -3.33 11.03 -10.69
CA ILE A 391 -4.02 9.74 -10.82
C ILE A 391 -3.31 8.77 -11.77
N GLY A 392 -2.15 9.17 -12.32
CA GLY A 392 -1.44 8.38 -13.33
C GLY A 392 -2.11 8.43 -14.72
N GLU A 393 -1.72 7.52 -15.61
CA GLU A 393 -2.32 7.43 -16.94
C GLU A 393 -3.67 6.70 -16.84
N ILE A 394 -4.78 7.43 -17.07
CA ILE A 394 -6.08 6.80 -17.33
C ILE A 394 -6.13 6.55 -18.83
N SER A 395 -6.01 5.29 -19.22
CA SER A 395 -6.12 4.82 -20.61
C SER A 395 -7.58 4.80 -21.08
#